data_ecbd4d95f77a5be27aad4d29338ad669
#
_entry.id   ecbd4d95f77a5be27aad4d29338ad669
#
_cell.length_a   1.000
_cell.length_b   1.000
_cell.length_c   1.000
_cell.angle_alpha   90.00
_cell.angle_beta   90.00
_cell.angle_gamma   90.00
#
_symmetry.space_group_name_H-M   'P 1'
#
loop_
_entity.id
_entity.type
_entity.pdbx_description
1 polymer ?
#
loop_
_entity_poly.entity_id
_entity_poly.type
_entity_poly.pdbx_seq_one_letter_code
_entity_poly.pdbx_strand_id
1 'polypeptide(L)'
;MHKVDFQHLKVYNNLMKQEKVELKTTDANGKEQTQLLPGFVEVDIRHSLSDGIYKSARDIAYMSLAMKIYRSQGEVELTDEEFKLLQKQCSQMPLNIQDALGLFPDLRK
;
A
#
# COMPACT_ATOMS: atom_id res chain seq x y z
N MET A 1 8.03 -7.03 -15.93
CA MET A 1 8.34 -7.19 -14.51
C MET A 1 7.69 -6.10 -13.69
N HIS A 2 7.33 -6.42 -12.47
CA HIS A 2 6.64 -5.49 -11.58
C HIS A 2 7.61 -5.00 -10.50
N LYS A 3 7.70 -3.70 -10.33
CA LYS A 3 8.56 -3.09 -9.32
C LYS A 3 7.72 -2.53 -8.19
N VAL A 4 8.07 -2.89 -6.97
CA VAL A 4 7.34 -2.44 -5.77
C VAL A 4 8.35 -2.09 -4.68
N ASP A 5 8.12 -1.00 -3.98
CA ASP A 5 8.90 -0.60 -2.82
C ASP A 5 8.09 -0.87 -1.55
N PHE A 6 8.38 -2.00 -0.91
CA PHE A 6 7.69 -2.38 0.33
C PHE A 6 8.21 -1.63 1.56
N GLN A 7 9.39 -1.03 1.45
CA GLN A 7 10.01 -0.28 2.55
C GLN A 7 9.47 1.15 2.65
N HIS A 8 9.15 1.76 1.51
CA HIS A 8 8.69 3.14 1.44
C HIS A 8 7.37 3.19 0.67
N LEU A 9 6.38 2.46 1.16
CA LEU A 9 5.08 2.38 0.49
C LEU A 9 4.25 3.61 0.81
N LYS A 10 3.88 4.35 -0.23
CA LYS A 10 3.10 5.58 -0.13
C LYS A 10 1.61 5.22 -0.27
N VAL A 11 0.89 5.29 0.85
CA VAL A 11 -0.53 4.93 0.93
C VAL A 11 -1.37 6.19 1.05
N TYR A 12 -2.24 6.43 0.08
CA TYR A 12 -3.11 7.60 0.06
C TYR A 12 -4.37 7.37 0.89
N ASN A 13 -4.85 8.45 1.50
CA ASN A 13 -6.10 8.45 2.28
C ASN A 13 -7.28 9.03 1.48
N ASN A 14 -7.09 9.25 0.17
CA ASN A 14 -8.13 9.79 -0.70
C ASN A 14 -8.08 9.10 -2.07
N LEU A 15 -9.24 9.01 -2.71
CA LEU A 15 -9.40 8.25 -3.95
C LEU A 15 -8.54 8.79 -5.10
N MET A 16 -8.40 10.09 -5.20
CA MET A 16 -7.74 10.73 -6.34
C MET A 16 -6.23 10.92 -6.15
N LYS A 17 -5.65 10.32 -5.11
CA LYS A 17 -4.21 10.40 -4.80
C LYS A 17 -3.70 11.82 -4.71
N GLN A 18 -4.43 12.66 -4.01
CA GLN A 18 -4.01 14.03 -3.77
C GLN A 18 -2.95 14.06 -2.66
N GLU A 19 -1.87 14.80 -2.88
CA GLU A 19 -0.76 14.92 -1.93
C GLU A 19 -1.20 15.66 -0.66
N LYS A 20 -2.18 16.55 -0.77
CA LYS A 20 -2.73 17.30 0.36
C LYS A 20 -4.24 17.33 0.26
N VAL A 21 -4.90 17.21 1.41
CA VAL A 21 -6.36 17.30 1.49
C VAL A 21 -6.74 18.45 2.40
N GLU A 22 -7.85 19.12 2.08
CA GLU A 22 -8.38 20.20 2.89
C GLU A 22 -9.31 19.66 3.97
N LEU A 23 -9.10 20.09 5.20
CA LEU A 23 -10.02 19.85 6.30
C LEU A 23 -10.66 21.18 6.69
N LYS A 24 -11.97 21.30 6.57
CA LYS A 24 -12.71 22.47 7.01
C LYS A 24 -13.24 22.23 8.42
N THR A 25 -12.88 23.10 9.33
CA THR A 25 -13.36 23.06 10.72
C THR A 25 -13.97 24.39 11.09
N THR A 26 -14.93 24.36 11.99
CA THR A 26 -15.54 25.56 12.57
C THR A 26 -15.07 25.71 14.01
N ASP A 27 -14.51 26.87 14.35
CA ASP A 27 -14.03 27.12 15.71
C ASP A 27 -15.19 27.48 16.65
N ALA A 28 -14.87 27.72 17.92
CA ALA A 28 -15.86 28.05 18.95
C ALA A 28 -16.61 29.37 18.67
N ASN A 29 -16.06 30.25 17.84
CA ASN A 29 -16.63 31.55 17.45
C ASN A 29 -17.42 31.46 16.14
N GLY A 30 -17.56 30.27 15.55
CA GLY A 30 -18.27 30.08 14.30
C GLY A 30 -17.47 30.41 13.06
N LYS A 31 -16.16 30.64 13.17
CA LYS A 31 -15.30 30.90 12.02
C LYS A 31 -14.87 29.61 11.38
N GLU A 32 -15.01 29.52 10.04
CA GLU A 32 -14.47 28.41 9.28
C GLU A 32 -12.94 28.54 9.17
N GLN A 33 -12.28 27.44 9.46
CA GLN A 33 -10.83 27.32 9.27
C GLN A 33 -10.56 26.18 8.31
N THR A 34 -9.63 26.39 7.39
CA THR A 34 -9.19 25.37 6.44
C THR A 34 -7.76 24.97 6.81
N GLN A 35 -7.56 23.67 7.05
CA GLN A 35 -6.23 23.10 7.25
C GLN A 35 -5.88 22.21 6.07
N LEU A 36 -4.62 22.29 5.64
CA LEU A 36 -4.10 21.34 4.65
C LEU A 36 -3.40 20.22 5.41
N LEU A 37 -3.89 19.01 5.22
CA LEU A 37 -3.33 17.80 5.82
C LEU A 37 -2.65 16.95 4.76
N PRO A 38 -1.63 16.15 5.14
CA PRO A 38 -1.05 15.21 4.19
C PRO A 38 -2.11 14.26 3.65
N GLY A 39 -2.12 14.04 2.33
CA GLY A 39 -3.04 13.13 1.66
C GLY A 39 -2.56 11.69 1.63
N PHE A 40 -1.40 11.40 2.21
CA PHE A 40 -0.80 10.08 2.22
C PHE A 40 0.05 9.88 3.47
N VAL A 41 0.38 8.60 3.73
CA VAL A 41 1.39 8.20 4.70
C VAL A 41 2.38 7.27 4.01
N GLU A 42 3.64 7.34 4.43
CA GLU A 42 4.67 6.41 3.97
C GLU A 42 4.86 5.35 5.05
N VAL A 43 4.76 4.08 4.65
CA VAL A 43 4.82 2.96 5.59
C VAL A 43 5.80 1.90 5.10
N ASP A 44 6.45 1.23 6.05
CA ASP A 44 7.27 0.06 5.81
C ASP A 44 6.45 -1.17 6.16
N ILE A 45 6.05 -1.93 5.14
CA ILE A 45 5.19 -3.11 5.33
C ILE A 45 5.94 -4.43 5.14
N ARG A 46 7.27 -4.39 5.01
CA ARG A 46 8.08 -5.59 4.74
C ARG A 46 7.80 -6.70 5.74
N HIS A 47 7.84 -6.38 7.02
CA HIS A 47 7.68 -7.37 8.09
C HIS A 47 6.22 -7.76 8.28
N SER A 48 5.31 -6.80 8.34
CA SER A 48 3.89 -7.09 8.55
C SER A 48 3.29 -7.89 7.38
N LEU A 49 3.66 -7.54 6.15
CA LEU A 49 3.15 -8.24 4.97
C LEU A 49 3.73 -9.67 4.88
N SER A 50 5.04 -9.82 5.08
CA SER A 50 5.68 -11.13 5.02
C SER A 50 5.18 -12.05 6.13
N ASP A 51 4.99 -11.54 7.35
CA ASP A 51 4.42 -12.31 8.46
C ASP A 51 2.97 -12.71 8.16
N GLY A 52 2.18 -11.82 7.58
CA GLY A 52 0.81 -12.10 7.17
C GLY A 52 0.74 -13.20 6.11
N ILE A 53 1.61 -13.15 5.13
CA ILE A 53 1.72 -14.20 4.11
C ILE A 53 2.09 -15.54 4.76
N TYR A 54 3.08 -15.53 5.61
CA TYR A 54 3.56 -16.74 6.30
C TYR A 54 2.46 -17.41 7.13
N LYS A 55 1.64 -16.62 7.80
CA LYS A 55 0.58 -17.14 8.68
C LYS A 55 -0.64 -17.67 7.92
N SER A 56 -0.94 -17.10 6.75
CA SER A 56 -2.21 -17.37 6.05
C SER A 56 -2.06 -18.23 4.81
N ALA A 57 -0.92 -18.19 4.12
CA ALA A 57 -0.72 -18.94 2.89
C ALA A 57 -0.36 -20.39 3.19
N ARG A 58 -0.75 -21.30 2.28
CA ARG A 58 -0.55 -22.74 2.44
C ARG A 58 0.42 -23.34 1.45
N ASP A 59 0.82 -22.59 0.43
CA ASP A 59 1.72 -23.04 -0.63
C ASP A 59 3.13 -22.50 -0.34
N ILE A 60 4.14 -23.36 -0.49
CA ILE A 60 5.54 -22.99 -0.25
C ILE A 60 6.03 -21.86 -1.18
N ALA A 61 5.41 -21.69 -2.35
CA ALA A 61 5.73 -20.57 -3.24
C ALA A 61 5.52 -19.22 -2.56
N TYR A 62 4.54 -19.12 -1.67
CA TYR A 62 4.31 -17.90 -0.88
C TYR A 62 5.42 -17.66 0.14
N MET A 63 6.05 -18.71 0.65
CA MET A 63 7.17 -18.56 1.57
C MET A 63 8.36 -17.89 0.88
N SER A 64 8.66 -18.26 -0.35
CA SER A 64 9.71 -17.60 -1.15
C SER A 64 9.39 -16.13 -1.37
N LEU A 65 8.13 -15.82 -1.69
CA LEU A 65 7.69 -14.42 -1.84
C LEU A 65 7.82 -13.66 -0.52
N ALA A 66 7.38 -14.24 0.58
CA ALA A 66 7.47 -13.62 1.91
C ALA A 66 8.92 -13.32 2.28
N MET A 67 9.85 -14.24 2.05
CA MET A 67 11.26 -14.03 2.31
C MET A 67 11.86 -12.92 1.44
N LYS A 68 11.46 -12.85 0.19
CA LYS A 68 11.90 -11.80 -0.74
C LYS A 68 11.43 -10.43 -0.26
N ILE A 69 10.18 -10.31 0.18
CA ILE A 69 9.61 -9.07 0.72
C ILE A 69 10.32 -8.67 2.01
N TYR A 70 10.50 -9.63 2.92
CA TYR A 70 11.14 -9.39 4.21
C TYR A 70 12.55 -8.83 4.07
N ARG A 71 13.31 -9.35 3.11
CA ARG A 71 14.71 -8.96 2.87
C ARG A 71 14.87 -7.79 1.90
N SER A 72 13.77 -7.29 1.33
CA SER A 72 13.84 -6.21 0.34
C SER A 72 14.35 -4.91 0.95
N GLN A 73 15.07 -4.14 0.14
CA GLN A 73 15.51 -2.79 0.49
C GLN A 73 15.19 -1.90 -0.71
N GLY A 74 14.37 -0.87 -0.50
CA GLY A 74 13.90 -0.02 -1.58
C GLY A 74 13.07 -0.80 -2.59
N GLU A 75 13.19 -0.42 -3.86
CA GLU A 75 12.42 -1.03 -4.94
C GLU A 75 12.92 -2.43 -5.26
N VAL A 76 11.99 -3.37 -5.38
CA VAL A 76 12.28 -4.77 -5.70
C VAL A 76 11.46 -5.19 -6.92
N GLU A 77 12.06 -6.01 -7.80
CA GLU A 77 11.38 -6.54 -8.97
C GLU A 77 10.70 -7.87 -8.63
N LEU A 78 9.44 -7.98 -9.01
CA LEU A 78 8.67 -9.22 -8.90
C LEU A 78 8.44 -9.82 -10.28
N THR A 79 8.54 -11.14 -10.39
CA THR A 79 8.14 -11.84 -11.60
C THR A 79 6.62 -11.80 -11.74
N ASP A 80 6.11 -12.12 -12.92
CA ASP A 80 4.65 -12.18 -13.13
C ASP A 80 3.99 -13.19 -12.20
N GLU A 81 4.63 -14.32 -11.94
CA GLU A 81 4.12 -15.34 -11.00
C GLU A 81 4.08 -14.82 -9.57
N GLU A 82 5.17 -14.17 -9.11
CA GLU A 82 5.23 -13.56 -7.79
C GLU A 82 4.16 -12.48 -7.63
N PHE A 83 3.96 -11.66 -8.66
CA PHE A 83 2.95 -10.61 -8.66
C PHE A 83 1.53 -11.19 -8.54
N LYS A 84 1.24 -12.29 -9.25
CA LYS A 84 -0.05 -12.98 -9.14
C LYS A 84 -0.29 -13.54 -7.74
N LEU A 85 0.75 -14.11 -7.11
CA LEU A 85 0.66 -14.58 -5.74
C LEU A 85 0.36 -13.43 -4.78
N LEU A 86 1.02 -12.29 -4.98
CA LEU A 86 0.79 -11.09 -4.18
C LEU A 86 -0.64 -10.58 -4.35
N GLN A 87 -1.16 -10.55 -5.58
CA GLN A 87 -2.54 -10.14 -5.84
C GLN A 87 -3.54 -11.01 -5.08
N LYS A 88 -3.36 -12.34 -5.11
CA LYS A 88 -4.24 -13.27 -4.39
C LYS A 88 -4.16 -13.05 -2.88
N GLN A 89 -2.96 -12.89 -2.35
CA GLN A 89 -2.74 -12.73 -0.91
C GLN A 89 -3.33 -11.43 -0.40
N CYS A 90 -3.25 -10.36 -1.20
CA CYS A 90 -3.70 -9.04 -0.80
C CYS A 90 -5.15 -8.73 -1.19
N SER A 91 -5.89 -9.70 -1.75
CA SER A 91 -7.25 -9.49 -2.24
C SER A 91 -8.23 -9.06 -1.15
N GLN A 92 -7.95 -9.35 0.11
CA GLN A 92 -8.78 -8.98 1.26
C GLN A 92 -8.33 -7.68 1.93
N MET A 93 -7.25 -7.06 1.45
CA MET A 93 -6.76 -5.82 2.01
C MET A 93 -7.58 -4.62 1.54
N PRO A 94 -7.56 -3.49 2.29
CA PRO A 94 -8.20 -2.25 1.84
C PRO A 94 -7.69 -1.81 0.47
N LEU A 95 -8.57 -1.18 -0.32
CA LEU A 95 -8.25 -0.78 -1.69
C LEU A 95 -7.07 0.20 -1.77
N ASN A 96 -6.92 1.08 -0.79
CA ASN A 96 -5.81 2.05 -0.80
C ASN A 96 -4.44 1.35 -0.69
N ILE A 97 -4.36 0.25 0.03
CA ILE A 97 -3.13 -0.54 0.14
C ILE A 97 -2.88 -1.30 -1.15
N GLN A 98 -3.89 -1.96 -1.71
CA GLN A 98 -3.78 -2.64 -3.00
C GLN A 98 -3.38 -1.67 -4.12
N ASP A 99 -3.95 -0.48 -4.12
CA ASP A 99 -3.63 0.59 -5.08
C ASP A 99 -2.17 1.04 -4.94
N ALA A 100 -1.71 1.23 -3.70
CA ALA A 100 -0.32 1.62 -3.43
C ALA A 100 0.67 0.55 -3.91
N LEU A 101 0.30 -0.73 -3.81
CA LEU A 101 1.10 -1.85 -4.29
C LEU A 101 1.01 -2.06 -5.81
N GLY A 102 0.11 -1.36 -6.49
CA GLY A 102 -0.06 -1.48 -7.93
C GLY A 102 -0.72 -2.78 -8.38
N LEU A 103 -1.60 -3.36 -7.56
CA LEU A 103 -2.18 -4.67 -7.80
C LEU A 103 -3.34 -4.68 -8.79
N PHE A 104 -3.84 -3.53 -9.19
CA PHE A 104 -4.91 -3.41 -10.20
C PHE A 104 -4.66 -2.19 -11.10
N PRO A 105 -5.29 -2.15 -12.29
CA PRO A 105 -5.14 -0.99 -13.18
C PRO A 105 -5.66 0.30 -12.56
N ASP A 106 -4.98 1.40 -12.84
CA ASP A 106 -5.41 2.70 -12.32
C ASP A 106 -6.64 3.18 -13.09
N LEU A 107 -7.80 3.15 -12.44
CA LEU A 107 -9.09 3.53 -13.02
C LEU A 107 -9.31 5.04 -13.11
N ARG A 108 -8.37 5.84 -12.55
CA ARG A 108 -8.45 7.30 -12.57
C ARG A 108 -7.97 7.90 -13.88
N LYS A 109 -7.29 7.11 -14.70
CA LYS A 109 -6.77 7.54 -16.00
C LYS A 109 -7.78 7.34 -17.10
#